data_2fc11b833adf5f66dd438de2dce6cda2
#
_entry.id   2fc11b833adf5f66dd438de2dce6cda2
#
_cell.length_a   1.000
_cell.length_b   1.000
_cell.length_c   1.000
_cell.angle_alpha   90.00
_cell.angle_beta   90.00
_cell.angle_gamma   90.00
#
_symmetry.space_group_name_H-M   'P 1'
#
loop_
_entity.id
_entity.type
_entity.pdbx_description
1 polymer ?
#
loop_
_entity_poly.entity_id
_entity_poly.type
_entity_poly.pdbx_seq_one_letter_code
_entity_poly.pdbx_strand_id
1 'polypeptide(L)'
;MDRFMEQVAIEASQMYVTEEGKSPFANTTIEKLPDKVLLNIFSYLSHLEICRMATICRRWRQIAYDSRLWKNVSLRPEISGLHVGSLESLMTLISARFGPSLRYLELPIELITHHVLHELAAKCPNLTHMLLDFQQAMQLHDFSELQAFPAKLRYLCICLSEVIFMEGFMRKIYNFINGLEVLHLVGTYEKTDQEEEEIYEVINVHKLKAATPNLRVINLYGINFIDDSHIDAFSSNCIQLECLAVNFCNKVTGATLKTLFQRSKRLKCLLMNGTSLQSEYVMAVEWDKTILQELDITATDLSSECLIDMLTRIPSLKFLSAGQINGFNDSVLKAWMESGNCKSLLSLDLDASDNLSDEILSKFITRYGGQLQACILSGMAHITDQLWMTILPILKSAKILVMGCHERLSVNIHVDQLMDAIATNCPKLERLELRWDPENLRFSDKSQKAIDLLRVKCLKLRCMVLSDGRYYELVKANFERADRMTVVRNTTCCRVSPYYMIQNYNDLIFN
;
A
#
# COMPACT_ATOMS: atom_id res chain seq x y z
N MET A 1 -6.05 24.02 -13.16
CA MET A 1 -5.70 23.36 -14.44
C MET A 1 -5.14 24.36 -15.47
N ASP A 2 -5.74 25.51 -15.64
CA ASP A 2 -5.23 26.54 -16.54
C ASP A 2 -3.82 27.02 -16.17
N ARG A 3 -3.54 27.26 -14.89
CA ARG A 3 -2.20 27.66 -14.41
C ARG A 3 -1.12 26.61 -14.63
N PHE A 4 -1.44 25.31 -14.49
CA PHE A 4 -0.48 24.24 -14.75
C PHE A 4 -0.13 24.13 -16.24
N MET A 5 -1.12 24.21 -17.11
CA MET A 5 -0.92 24.17 -18.56
C MET A 5 -0.24 25.43 -19.08
N GLU A 6 -0.50 26.58 -18.50
CA GLU A 6 0.20 27.84 -18.76
C GLU A 6 1.66 27.77 -18.33
N GLN A 7 1.94 27.18 -17.16
CA GLN A 7 3.30 27.01 -16.64
C GLN A 7 4.12 26.00 -17.46
N VAL A 8 3.55 24.87 -17.85
CA VAL A 8 4.20 23.90 -18.76
C VAL A 8 4.50 24.54 -20.13
N ALA A 9 3.60 25.40 -20.62
CA ALA A 9 3.83 26.15 -21.85
C ALA A 9 4.95 27.20 -21.70
N ILE A 10 5.04 27.88 -20.55
CA ILE A 10 6.09 28.86 -20.25
C ILE A 10 7.44 28.17 -20.10
N GLU A 11 7.53 27.05 -19.38
CA GLU A 11 8.78 26.29 -19.20
C GLU A 11 9.27 25.67 -20.51
N ALA A 12 8.38 25.10 -21.31
CA ALA A 12 8.70 24.62 -22.64
C ALA A 12 9.20 25.76 -23.56
N SER A 13 8.64 26.97 -23.38
CA SER A 13 9.08 28.15 -24.16
C SER A 13 10.44 28.70 -23.71
N GLN A 14 10.81 28.52 -22.44
CA GLN A 14 12.11 28.95 -21.88
C GLN A 14 13.25 27.98 -22.23
N MET A 15 12.98 26.71 -22.47
CA MET A 15 14.00 25.72 -22.88
C MET A 15 14.51 25.87 -24.29
N TYR A 16 13.79 26.60 -25.14
CA TYR A 16 14.15 26.79 -26.57
C TYR A 16 14.14 28.28 -26.99
N VAL A 17 15.01 29.07 -26.37
CA VAL A 17 15.26 30.43 -26.84
C VAL A 17 16.26 30.36 -27.97
N THR A 18 15.84 30.68 -29.19
CA THR A 18 16.73 30.87 -30.33
C THR A 18 17.42 32.23 -30.26
N GLU A 19 18.55 32.40 -30.94
CA GLU A 19 19.34 33.64 -30.93
C GLU A 19 18.56 34.91 -31.32
N GLU A 20 17.34 34.77 -31.86
CA GLU A 20 16.44 35.90 -32.19
C GLU A 20 15.46 36.27 -31.05
N GLY A 21 15.55 35.63 -29.88
CA GLY A 21 14.73 35.95 -28.70
C GLY A 21 13.24 35.63 -28.82
N LYS A 22 12.81 34.91 -29.87
CA LYS A 22 11.42 34.45 -30.02
C LYS A 22 11.37 32.96 -29.84
N SER A 23 10.68 32.50 -28.77
CA SER A 23 10.42 31.08 -28.56
C SER A 23 9.63 30.50 -29.77
N PRO A 24 10.06 29.40 -30.37
CA PRO A 24 9.32 28.73 -31.44
C PRO A 24 7.95 28.24 -31.03
N PHE A 25 7.67 28.23 -29.69
CA PHE A 25 6.40 27.81 -29.09
C PHE A 25 5.50 28.97 -28.63
N ALA A 26 5.90 30.24 -28.86
CA ALA A 26 5.12 31.40 -28.39
C ALA A 26 3.66 31.45 -28.89
N ASN A 27 3.32 30.69 -29.95
CA ASN A 27 1.98 30.54 -30.49
C ASN A 27 1.43 29.12 -30.46
N THR A 28 2.02 28.23 -29.60
CA THR A 28 1.57 26.85 -29.48
C THR A 28 0.49 26.75 -28.39
N THR A 29 -0.72 26.49 -28.81
CA THR A 29 -1.86 26.23 -27.89
C THR A 29 -2.09 24.74 -27.80
N ILE A 30 -2.72 24.30 -26.68
CA ILE A 30 -3.09 22.89 -26.46
C ILE A 30 -3.92 22.32 -27.63
N GLU A 31 -4.68 23.18 -28.32
CA GLU A 31 -5.48 22.80 -29.47
C GLU A 31 -4.66 22.33 -30.69
N LYS A 32 -3.41 22.78 -30.79
CA LYS A 32 -2.49 22.41 -31.88
C LYS A 32 -1.76 21.09 -31.62
N LEU A 33 -1.85 20.54 -30.40
CA LEU A 33 -1.22 19.27 -30.08
C LEU A 33 -1.85 18.11 -30.90
N PRO A 34 -1.05 17.17 -31.40
CA PRO A 34 -1.58 15.96 -32.03
C PRO A 34 -2.44 15.14 -31.07
N ASP A 35 -3.46 14.41 -31.57
CA ASP A 35 -4.36 13.60 -30.75
C ASP A 35 -3.64 12.56 -29.89
N LYS A 36 -2.54 11.99 -30.38
CA LYS A 36 -1.70 11.07 -29.62
C LYS A 36 -1.08 11.72 -28.38
N VAL A 37 -0.69 13.00 -28.48
CA VAL A 37 -0.14 13.75 -27.35
C VAL A 37 -1.23 14.10 -26.36
N LEU A 38 -2.40 14.56 -26.84
CA LEU A 38 -3.56 14.84 -26.02
C LEU A 38 -4.04 13.58 -25.29
N LEU A 39 -4.06 12.43 -25.96
CA LEU A 39 -4.39 11.15 -25.33
C LEU A 39 -3.42 10.80 -24.21
N ASN A 40 -2.12 11.03 -24.42
CA ASN A 40 -1.12 10.81 -23.40
C ASN A 40 -1.31 11.76 -22.20
N ILE A 41 -1.64 13.03 -22.46
CA ILE A 41 -2.00 13.99 -21.39
C ILE A 41 -3.24 13.50 -20.64
N PHE A 42 -4.28 13.07 -21.33
CA PHE A 42 -5.52 12.59 -20.71
C PHE A 42 -5.31 11.31 -19.89
N SER A 43 -4.30 10.51 -20.20
CA SER A 43 -3.97 9.32 -19.41
C SER A 43 -3.46 9.62 -17.98
N TYR A 44 -3.09 10.87 -17.70
CA TYR A 44 -2.72 11.34 -16.36
C TYR A 44 -3.90 11.94 -15.56
N LEU A 45 -5.06 12.12 -16.19
CA LEU A 45 -6.25 12.67 -15.57
C LEU A 45 -7.06 11.57 -14.90
N SER A 46 -7.77 11.93 -13.83
CA SER A 46 -8.81 11.07 -13.26
C SER A 46 -9.97 10.87 -14.24
N HIS A 47 -10.73 9.80 -14.10
CA HIS A 47 -11.90 9.55 -14.97
C HIS A 47 -12.95 10.66 -14.88
N LEU A 48 -13.11 11.28 -13.71
CA LEU A 48 -13.99 12.45 -13.55
C LEU A 48 -13.50 13.63 -14.41
N GLU A 49 -12.20 13.90 -14.40
CA GLU A 49 -11.61 14.95 -15.22
C GLU A 49 -11.71 14.62 -16.71
N ILE A 50 -11.47 13.35 -17.10
CA ILE A 50 -11.67 12.90 -18.49
C ILE A 50 -13.12 13.16 -18.93
N CYS A 51 -14.11 12.87 -18.08
CA CYS A 51 -15.51 13.18 -18.36
C CYS A 51 -15.75 14.68 -18.53
N ARG A 52 -15.12 15.52 -17.70
CA ARG A 52 -15.17 16.98 -17.84
C ARG A 52 -14.52 17.46 -19.13
N MET A 53 -13.36 16.90 -19.52
CA MET A 53 -12.71 17.22 -20.79
C MET A 53 -13.58 16.87 -22.00
N ALA A 54 -14.37 15.79 -21.91
CA ALA A 54 -15.31 15.40 -22.97
C ALA A 54 -16.41 16.42 -23.25
N THR A 55 -16.67 17.36 -22.35
CA THR A 55 -17.68 18.43 -22.53
C THR A 55 -17.16 19.66 -23.24
N ILE A 56 -15.83 19.84 -23.37
CA ILE A 56 -15.20 21.07 -23.85
C ILE A 56 -15.39 21.22 -25.36
N CYS A 57 -15.06 20.20 -26.16
CA CYS A 57 -15.25 20.25 -27.61
C CYS A 57 -15.40 18.84 -28.21
N ARG A 58 -15.83 18.76 -29.48
CA ARG A 58 -16.01 17.47 -30.19
C ARG A 58 -14.74 16.66 -30.29
N ARG A 59 -13.60 17.29 -30.55
CA ARG A 59 -12.30 16.65 -30.67
C ARG A 59 -11.88 16.01 -29.34
N TRP A 60 -11.97 16.76 -28.23
CA TRP A 60 -11.63 16.25 -26.89
C TRP A 60 -12.59 15.17 -26.43
N ARG A 61 -13.85 15.26 -26.81
CA ARG A 61 -14.83 14.19 -26.58
C ARG A 61 -14.41 12.88 -27.26
N GLN A 62 -13.94 12.92 -28.50
CA GLN A 62 -13.46 11.74 -29.21
C GLN A 62 -12.24 11.12 -28.51
N ILE A 63 -11.29 11.95 -28.06
CA ILE A 63 -10.11 11.50 -27.31
C ILE A 63 -10.50 10.92 -25.95
N ALA A 64 -11.39 11.60 -25.21
CA ALA A 64 -11.88 11.10 -23.92
C ALA A 64 -12.62 9.75 -24.03
N TYR A 65 -13.14 9.45 -25.22
CA TYR A 65 -13.84 8.20 -25.51
C TYR A 65 -12.92 7.08 -25.98
N ASP A 66 -11.62 7.35 -26.09
CA ASP A 66 -10.66 6.32 -26.47
C ASP A 66 -10.58 5.25 -25.38
N SER A 67 -10.80 4.00 -25.77
CA SER A 67 -10.87 2.87 -24.83
C SER A 67 -9.57 2.65 -24.05
N ARG A 68 -8.44 3.17 -24.52
CA ARG A 68 -7.14 3.12 -23.83
C ARG A 68 -7.16 3.87 -22.50
N LEU A 69 -8.01 4.88 -22.34
CA LEU A 69 -8.19 5.63 -21.10
C LEU A 69 -9.05 4.87 -20.07
N TRP A 70 -9.79 3.84 -20.50
CA TRP A 70 -10.76 3.09 -19.70
C TRP A 70 -10.31 1.66 -19.39
N LYS A 71 -9.01 1.44 -19.29
CA LYS A 71 -8.45 0.13 -18.94
C LYS A 71 -8.63 -0.22 -17.47
N ASN A 72 -8.45 0.76 -16.60
CA ASN A 72 -8.53 0.60 -15.15
C ASN A 72 -9.53 1.62 -14.62
N VAL A 73 -10.68 1.15 -14.16
CA VAL A 73 -11.80 2.02 -13.78
C VAL A 73 -12.24 1.72 -12.35
N SER A 74 -12.35 2.76 -11.52
CA SER A 74 -13.06 2.70 -10.26
C SER A 74 -14.39 3.42 -10.39
N LEU A 75 -15.47 2.74 -10.02
CA LEU A 75 -16.82 3.31 -9.94
C LEU A 75 -17.23 3.57 -8.48
N ARG A 76 -16.28 3.51 -7.55
CA ARG A 76 -16.47 3.91 -6.14
C ARG A 76 -16.37 5.43 -6.05
N PRO A 77 -17.47 6.15 -5.71
CA PRO A 77 -17.52 7.62 -5.77
C PRO A 77 -16.47 8.30 -4.87
N GLU A 78 -16.23 7.74 -3.70
CA GLU A 78 -15.26 8.24 -2.71
C GLU A 78 -13.80 8.15 -3.18
N ILE A 79 -13.51 7.26 -4.14
CA ILE A 79 -12.17 7.06 -4.70
C ILE A 79 -11.99 7.80 -6.02
N SER A 80 -12.91 7.60 -6.95
CA SER A 80 -12.79 8.12 -8.33
C SER A 80 -13.49 9.46 -8.54
N GLY A 81 -14.37 9.86 -7.64
CA GLY A 81 -15.29 10.98 -7.82
C GLY A 81 -16.36 10.75 -8.90
N LEU A 82 -16.39 9.55 -9.53
CA LEU A 82 -17.39 9.18 -10.51
C LEU A 82 -18.61 8.62 -9.79
N HIS A 83 -19.76 9.27 -9.97
CA HIS A 83 -21.04 8.77 -9.51
C HIS A 83 -21.86 8.26 -10.69
N VAL A 84 -22.12 6.95 -10.71
CA VAL A 84 -23.00 6.32 -11.70
C VAL A 84 -24.37 6.14 -11.07
N GLY A 85 -25.26 7.09 -11.34
CA GLY A 85 -26.56 7.20 -10.66
C GLY A 85 -27.60 6.17 -11.05
N SER A 86 -27.35 5.33 -12.08
CA SER A 86 -28.30 4.30 -12.49
C SER A 86 -27.61 3.10 -13.17
N LEU A 87 -28.24 1.95 -13.03
CA LEU A 87 -27.82 0.72 -13.70
C LEU A 87 -27.79 0.89 -15.24
N GLU A 88 -28.75 1.61 -15.81
CA GLU A 88 -28.82 1.88 -17.25
C GLU A 88 -27.61 2.69 -17.74
N SER A 89 -27.20 3.69 -16.95
CA SER A 89 -25.96 4.46 -17.23
C SER A 89 -24.72 3.58 -17.23
N LEU A 90 -24.63 2.65 -16.29
CA LEU A 90 -23.54 1.67 -16.24
C LEU A 90 -23.54 0.75 -17.45
N MET A 91 -24.71 0.23 -17.82
CA MET A 91 -24.84 -0.66 -19.02
C MET A 91 -24.41 0.07 -20.28
N THR A 92 -24.72 1.35 -20.39
CA THR A 92 -24.27 2.21 -21.48
C THR A 92 -22.74 2.38 -21.46
N LEU A 93 -22.13 2.62 -20.30
CA LEU A 93 -20.67 2.72 -20.14
C LEU A 93 -19.98 1.43 -20.54
N ILE A 94 -20.45 0.28 -20.09
CA ILE A 94 -19.92 -1.03 -20.44
C ILE A 94 -19.93 -1.20 -21.97
N SER A 95 -21.05 -0.91 -22.61
CA SER A 95 -21.22 -1.08 -24.05
C SER A 95 -20.41 -0.09 -24.87
N ALA A 96 -20.32 1.17 -24.45
CA ALA A 96 -19.77 2.25 -25.26
C ALA A 96 -18.29 2.57 -24.94
N ARG A 97 -17.77 2.22 -23.76
CA ARG A 97 -16.44 2.64 -23.31
C ARG A 97 -15.54 1.50 -22.89
N PHE A 98 -16.05 0.57 -22.09
CA PHE A 98 -15.19 -0.44 -21.49
C PHE A 98 -14.80 -1.50 -22.50
N GLY A 99 -15.75 -2.23 -23.05
CA GLY A 99 -15.53 -3.25 -24.08
C GLY A 99 -14.29 -4.10 -23.85
N PRO A 100 -13.58 -4.48 -24.90
CA PRO A 100 -12.41 -5.36 -24.80
C PRO A 100 -11.17 -4.69 -24.15
N SER A 101 -11.18 -3.38 -23.89
CA SER A 101 -10.04 -2.68 -23.30
C SER A 101 -9.99 -2.74 -21.79
N LEU A 102 -11.13 -2.95 -21.11
CA LEU A 102 -11.22 -2.98 -19.66
C LEU A 102 -10.43 -4.17 -19.09
N ARG A 103 -9.57 -3.91 -18.12
CA ARG A 103 -8.74 -4.90 -17.43
C ARG A 103 -8.96 -4.92 -15.92
N TYR A 104 -9.25 -3.76 -15.33
CA TYR A 104 -9.49 -3.58 -13.90
C TYR A 104 -10.79 -2.80 -13.69
N LEU A 105 -11.65 -3.28 -12.78
CA LEU A 105 -12.90 -2.62 -12.43
C LEU A 105 -13.18 -2.73 -10.94
N GLU A 106 -13.55 -1.60 -10.33
CA GLU A 106 -14.11 -1.55 -8.96
C GLU A 106 -15.59 -1.19 -9.01
N LEU A 107 -16.40 -1.98 -8.32
CA LEU A 107 -17.85 -1.80 -8.22
C LEU A 107 -18.27 -1.58 -6.76
N PRO A 108 -19.01 -0.51 -6.45
CA PRO A 108 -19.74 -0.36 -5.19
C PRO A 108 -21.00 -1.26 -5.19
N ILE A 109 -21.55 -1.51 -4.00
CA ILE A 109 -22.68 -2.45 -3.81
C ILE A 109 -23.87 -2.18 -4.71
N GLU A 110 -24.21 -0.93 -4.94
CA GLU A 110 -25.39 -0.53 -5.73
C GLU A 110 -25.30 -1.02 -7.19
N LEU A 111 -24.07 -1.21 -7.67
CA LEU A 111 -23.80 -1.65 -9.04
C LEU A 111 -23.47 -3.14 -9.16
N ILE A 112 -23.40 -3.89 -8.04
CA ILE A 112 -23.13 -5.32 -8.04
C ILE A 112 -24.44 -6.08 -8.20
N THR A 113 -24.87 -6.28 -9.44
CA THR A 113 -26.08 -7.04 -9.78
C THR A 113 -25.78 -8.16 -10.78
N HIS A 114 -26.64 -9.17 -10.85
CA HIS A 114 -26.45 -10.27 -11.81
C HIS A 114 -26.42 -9.74 -13.26
N HIS A 115 -27.22 -8.73 -13.61
CA HIS A 115 -27.22 -8.10 -14.94
C HIS A 115 -25.88 -7.48 -15.29
N VAL A 116 -25.28 -6.69 -14.36
CA VAL A 116 -23.96 -6.07 -14.57
C VAL A 116 -22.88 -7.12 -14.75
N LEU A 117 -22.88 -8.14 -13.91
CA LEU A 117 -21.88 -9.22 -13.98
C LEU A 117 -21.99 -10.01 -15.30
N HIS A 118 -23.21 -10.26 -15.81
CA HIS A 118 -23.45 -10.87 -17.11
C HIS A 118 -22.92 -10.01 -18.26
N GLU A 119 -23.24 -8.71 -18.26
CA GLU A 119 -22.76 -7.80 -19.30
C GLU A 119 -21.23 -7.67 -19.31
N LEU A 120 -20.62 -7.60 -18.13
CA LEU A 120 -19.15 -7.59 -18.01
C LEU A 120 -18.54 -8.89 -18.56
N ALA A 121 -19.13 -10.04 -18.25
CA ALA A 121 -18.68 -11.33 -18.77
C ALA A 121 -18.78 -11.38 -20.30
N ALA A 122 -19.85 -10.84 -20.88
CA ALA A 122 -20.10 -10.85 -22.32
C ALA A 122 -19.25 -9.84 -23.09
N LYS A 123 -19.12 -8.61 -22.59
CA LYS A 123 -18.56 -7.47 -23.32
C LYS A 123 -17.12 -7.13 -22.96
N CYS A 124 -16.61 -7.58 -21.80
CA CYS A 124 -15.27 -7.27 -21.31
C CYS A 124 -14.39 -8.53 -21.23
N PRO A 125 -14.04 -9.16 -22.37
CA PRO A 125 -13.33 -10.44 -22.40
C PRO A 125 -11.88 -10.37 -21.86
N ASN A 126 -11.34 -9.19 -21.63
CA ASN A 126 -10.00 -8.96 -21.08
C ASN A 126 -10.00 -8.47 -19.64
N LEU A 127 -11.16 -8.48 -18.97
CA LEU A 127 -11.27 -8.15 -17.55
C LEU A 127 -10.60 -9.24 -16.72
N THR A 128 -9.50 -8.85 -16.08
CA THR A 128 -8.63 -9.75 -15.30
C THR A 128 -8.61 -9.41 -13.81
N HIS A 129 -8.99 -8.20 -13.44
CA HIS A 129 -8.96 -7.71 -12.07
C HIS A 129 -10.31 -7.09 -11.72
N MET A 130 -10.87 -7.49 -10.59
CA MET A 130 -12.15 -6.98 -10.10
C MET A 130 -12.10 -6.73 -8.59
N LEU A 131 -12.67 -5.61 -8.16
CA LEU A 131 -12.98 -5.33 -6.78
C LEU A 131 -14.50 -5.18 -6.64
N LEU A 132 -15.07 -5.91 -5.70
CA LEU A 132 -16.49 -5.87 -5.32
C LEU A 132 -16.59 -5.35 -3.89
N ASP A 133 -17.20 -4.18 -3.71
CA ASP A 133 -17.29 -3.52 -2.41
C ASP A 133 -18.68 -3.73 -1.81
N PHE A 134 -18.75 -4.57 -0.77
CA PHE A 134 -19.96 -4.83 -0.01
C PHE A 134 -19.94 -4.19 1.39
N GLN A 135 -18.93 -3.41 1.75
CA GLN A 135 -18.77 -2.89 3.13
C GLN A 135 -20.01 -2.16 3.66
N GLN A 136 -20.65 -1.37 2.82
CA GLN A 136 -21.84 -0.57 3.18
C GLN A 136 -23.16 -1.31 2.93
N ALA A 137 -23.11 -2.55 2.50
CA ALA A 137 -24.31 -3.29 2.16
C ALA A 137 -25.12 -3.68 3.40
N MET A 138 -26.40 -3.35 3.42
CA MET A 138 -27.35 -3.78 4.45
C MET A 138 -28.14 -5.03 4.00
N GLN A 139 -28.16 -5.32 2.71
CA GLN A 139 -28.75 -6.51 2.12
C GLN A 139 -28.11 -6.81 0.76
N LEU A 140 -28.08 -8.08 0.38
CA LEU A 140 -27.62 -8.47 -0.96
C LEU A 140 -28.74 -8.35 -1.99
N HIS A 141 -28.36 -8.04 -3.23
CA HIS A 141 -29.22 -8.26 -4.37
C HIS A 141 -29.48 -9.77 -4.58
N ASP A 142 -30.56 -10.10 -5.27
CA ASP A 142 -30.80 -11.50 -5.67
C ASP A 142 -29.82 -11.90 -6.77
N PHE A 143 -29.04 -12.94 -6.49
CA PHE A 143 -28.10 -13.55 -7.42
C PHE A 143 -28.56 -14.93 -7.91
N SER A 144 -29.82 -15.30 -7.68
CA SER A 144 -30.36 -16.60 -8.10
C SER A 144 -30.17 -16.86 -9.59
N GLU A 145 -30.29 -15.82 -10.41
CA GLU A 145 -30.15 -15.86 -11.87
C GLU A 145 -28.71 -15.62 -12.37
N LEU A 146 -27.70 -15.51 -11.49
CA LEU A 146 -26.32 -15.34 -11.91
C LEU A 146 -25.81 -16.62 -12.60
N GLN A 147 -25.67 -16.57 -13.93
CA GLN A 147 -25.22 -17.66 -14.78
C GLN A 147 -23.88 -17.39 -15.47
N ALA A 148 -23.40 -16.16 -15.49
CA ALA A 148 -22.14 -15.78 -16.09
C ALA A 148 -21.37 -14.79 -15.18
N PHE A 149 -20.06 -14.96 -15.18
CA PHE A 149 -19.11 -14.11 -14.45
C PHE A 149 -17.82 -13.98 -15.30
N PRO A 150 -17.03 -12.90 -15.19
CA PRO A 150 -15.81 -12.74 -15.99
C PRO A 150 -14.86 -13.94 -15.88
N ALA A 151 -14.71 -14.72 -16.95
CA ALA A 151 -14.01 -16.01 -16.93
C ALA A 151 -12.47 -15.89 -16.92
N LYS A 152 -11.90 -14.74 -17.29
CA LYS A 152 -10.45 -14.50 -17.28
C LYS A 152 -9.95 -13.81 -16.03
N LEU A 153 -10.77 -13.79 -14.99
CA LEU A 153 -10.40 -13.14 -13.75
C LEU A 153 -9.23 -13.87 -13.09
N ARG A 154 -8.18 -13.12 -12.78
CA ARG A 154 -6.97 -13.58 -12.07
C ARG A 154 -6.84 -12.95 -10.69
N TYR A 155 -7.42 -11.79 -10.51
CA TYR A 155 -7.43 -11.03 -9.29
C TYR A 155 -8.86 -10.70 -8.89
N LEU A 156 -9.23 -11.05 -7.66
CA LEU A 156 -10.52 -10.71 -7.06
C LEU A 156 -10.29 -10.12 -5.66
N CYS A 157 -10.82 -8.93 -5.44
CA CYS A 157 -10.94 -8.33 -4.14
C CYS A 157 -12.42 -8.25 -3.76
N ILE A 158 -12.77 -8.71 -2.58
CA ILE A 158 -14.11 -8.57 -2.00
C ILE A 158 -13.97 -7.85 -0.66
N CYS A 159 -14.51 -6.65 -0.57
CA CYS A 159 -14.66 -5.96 0.70
C CYS A 159 -15.95 -6.49 1.34
N LEU A 160 -15.81 -7.15 2.49
CA LEU A 160 -16.91 -7.83 3.17
C LEU A 160 -17.75 -6.86 3.98
N SER A 161 -19.05 -7.13 4.07
CA SER A 161 -19.92 -6.57 5.10
C SER A 161 -19.97 -7.53 6.28
N GLU A 162 -19.95 -7.02 7.49
CA GLU A 162 -20.05 -7.85 8.72
C GLU A 162 -21.49 -8.34 8.97
N VAL A 163 -22.47 -7.62 8.43
CA VAL A 163 -23.89 -7.88 8.69
C VAL A 163 -24.56 -8.76 7.61
N ILE A 164 -23.84 -9.10 6.54
CA ILE A 164 -24.43 -9.83 5.42
C ILE A 164 -23.77 -11.20 5.24
N PHE A 165 -24.62 -12.24 5.23
CA PHE A 165 -24.21 -13.57 4.88
C PHE A 165 -24.04 -13.73 3.35
N MET A 166 -22.79 -13.85 2.90
CA MET A 166 -22.43 -13.79 1.47
C MET A 166 -22.42 -15.15 0.77
N GLU A 167 -22.69 -16.26 1.46
CA GLU A 167 -22.59 -17.60 0.88
C GLU A 167 -23.49 -17.80 -0.35
N GLY A 168 -24.65 -17.12 -0.41
CA GLY A 168 -25.54 -17.15 -1.58
C GLY A 168 -24.87 -16.64 -2.85
N PHE A 169 -24.19 -15.50 -2.76
CA PHE A 169 -23.39 -14.92 -3.85
C PHE A 169 -22.17 -15.78 -4.16
N MET A 170 -21.39 -16.16 -3.16
CA MET A 170 -20.16 -16.93 -3.32
C MET A 170 -20.41 -18.26 -4.04
N ARG A 171 -21.49 -18.96 -3.69
CA ARG A 171 -21.88 -20.24 -4.34
C ARG A 171 -22.08 -20.06 -5.84
N LYS A 172 -22.56 -18.91 -6.29
CA LYS A 172 -22.78 -18.64 -7.70
C LYS A 172 -21.48 -18.40 -8.47
N ILE A 173 -20.47 -17.83 -7.81
CA ILE A 173 -19.20 -17.50 -8.49
C ILE A 173 -18.12 -18.58 -8.37
N TYR A 174 -18.24 -19.57 -7.47
CA TYR A 174 -17.20 -20.60 -7.27
C TYR A 174 -16.77 -21.30 -8.57
N ASN A 175 -17.69 -21.55 -9.50
CA ASN A 175 -17.37 -22.21 -10.76
C ASN A 175 -16.59 -21.34 -11.76
N PHE A 176 -16.52 -20.03 -11.54
CA PHE A 176 -15.90 -19.07 -12.45
C PHE A 176 -14.52 -18.59 -11.96
N ILE A 177 -14.19 -18.81 -10.69
CA ILE A 177 -13.00 -18.25 -10.04
C ILE A 177 -11.82 -19.22 -9.91
N ASN A 178 -11.88 -20.36 -10.59
CA ASN A 178 -10.80 -21.36 -10.56
C ASN A 178 -9.47 -20.90 -11.18
N GLY A 179 -9.52 -19.86 -12.01
CA GLY A 179 -8.35 -19.21 -12.60
C GLY A 179 -7.69 -18.13 -11.72
N LEU A 180 -8.21 -17.86 -10.52
CA LEU A 180 -7.66 -16.84 -9.65
C LEU A 180 -6.25 -17.18 -9.18
N GLU A 181 -5.38 -16.16 -9.26
CA GLU A 181 -4.04 -16.18 -8.70
C GLU A 181 -3.93 -15.31 -7.44
N VAL A 182 -4.79 -14.31 -7.31
CA VAL A 182 -4.81 -13.34 -6.21
C VAL A 182 -6.23 -13.20 -5.67
N LEU A 183 -6.37 -13.41 -4.37
CA LEU A 183 -7.61 -13.21 -3.63
C LEU A 183 -7.39 -12.27 -2.46
N HIS A 184 -8.15 -11.20 -2.41
CA HIS A 184 -8.29 -10.33 -1.25
C HIS A 184 -9.69 -10.44 -0.69
N LEU A 185 -9.79 -10.79 0.57
CA LEU A 185 -10.98 -10.63 1.39
C LEU A 185 -10.66 -9.60 2.46
N VAL A 186 -11.36 -8.48 2.43
CA VAL A 186 -11.11 -7.35 3.32
C VAL A 186 -12.30 -7.19 4.23
N GLY A 187 -12.12 -7.42 5.52
CA GLY A 187 -13.12 -7.16 6.56
C GLY A 187 -13.07 -5.72 7.03
N THR A 188 -14.03 -5.34 7.84
CA THR A 188 -14.02 -4.08 8.59
C THR A 188 -13.38 -4.38 9.94
N TYR A 189 -12.14 -3.92 10.13
CA TYR A 189 -11.50 -4.01 11.43
C TYR A 189 -12.13 -2.95 12.36
N GLU A 190 -13.16 -3.30 13.08
CA GLU A 190 -13.63 -2.59 14.25
C GLU A 190 -13.21 -3.38 15.49
N LYS A 191 -12.39 -2.76 16.34
CA LYS A 191 -12.09 -3.28 17.66
C LYS A 191 -13.33 -3.07 18.50
N THR A 192 -14.24 -4.04 18.48
CA THR A 192 -15.40 -4.02 19.36
C THR A 192 -14.93 -4.33 20.77
N ASP A 193 -15.02 -3.37 21.67
CA ASP A 193 -14.86 -3.55 23.12
C ASP A 193 -16.10 -4.27 23.73
N GLN A 194 -16.97 -4.82 22.90
CA GLN A 194 -18.17 -5.52 23.34
C GLN A 194 -17.91 -7.02 23.47
N GLU A 195 -18.22 -7.51 24.65
CA GLU A 195 -18.18 -8.91 25.02
C GLU A 195 -19.05 -9.75 24.06
N GLU A 196 -18.44 -10.80 23.51
CA GLU A 196 -19.08 -11.98 22.91
C GLU A 196 -20.30 -11.76 21.98
N GLU A 197 -20.20 -10.94 20.95
CA GLU A 197 -21.07 -11.13 19.79
C GLU A 197 -20.67 -12.42 19.09
N GLU A 198 -21.64 -13.28 18.78
CA GLU A 198 -21.41 -14.49 17.98
C GLU A 198 -20.82 -14.10 16.62
N ILE A 199 -19.53 -14.38 16.42
CA ILE A 199 -18.83 -14.08 15.18
C ILE A 199 -19.21 -15.13 14.15
N TYR A 200 -19.96 -14.73 13.14
CA TYR A 200 -20.42 -15.60 12.06
C TYR A 200 -19.43 -15.67 10.91
N GLU A 201 -19.23 -16.87 10.38
CA GLU A 201 -18.49 -17.08 9.13
C GLU A 201 -19.36 -16.63 7.94
N VAL A 202 -19.18 -15.39 7.48
CA VAL A 202 -19.97 -14.81 6.39
C VAL A 202 -19.67 -15.44 5.02
N ILE A 203 -18.53 -16.11 4.88
CA ILE A 203 -18.07 -16.84 3.69
C ILE A 203 -17.53 -18.22 4.11
N ASN A 204 -17.94 -19.26 3.43
CA ASN A 204 -17.40 -20.60 3.66
C ASN A 204 -16.01 -20.76 3.02
N VAL A 205 -14.96 -20.65 3.84
CA VAL A 205 -13.56 -20.71 3.40
C VAL A 205 -13.22 -22.11 2.83
N HIS A 206 -13.79 -23.17 3.36
CA HIS A 206 -13.53 -24.52 2.86
C HIS A 206 -14.04 -24.76 1.42
N LYS A 207 -15.17 -24.16 1.06
CA LYS A 207 -15.65 -24.15 -0.33
C LYS A 207 -14.83 -23.23 -1.21
N LEU A 208 -14.47 -22.06 -0.71
CA LEU A 208 -13.66 -21.09 -1.42
C LEU A 208 -12.29 -21.67 -1.79
N LYS A 209 -11.58 -22.33 -0.86
CA LYS A 209 -10.29 -22.96 -1.15
C LYS A 209 -10.40 -24.00 -2.27
N ALA A 210 -11.46 -24.79 -2.29
CA ALA A 210 -11.68 -25.80 -3.33
C ALA A 210 -11.91 -25.19 -4.71
N ALA A 211 -12.55 -24.00 -4.76
CA ALA A 211 -12.80 -23.26 -5.98
C ALA A 211 -11.58 -22.51 -6.52
N THR A 212 -10.52 -22.30 -5.70
CA THR A 212 -9.37 -21.44 -6.03
C THR A 212 -8.01 -22.14 -5.85
N PRO A 213 -7.74 -23.26 -6.54
CA PRO A 213 -6.51 -24.05 -6.33
C PRO A 213 -5.22 -23.36 -6.81
N ASN A 214 -5.34 -22.34 -7.68
CA ASN A 214 -4.21 -21.66 -8.32
C ASN A 214 -3.73 -20.41 -7.58
N LEU A 215 -4.24 -20.15 -6.37
CA LEU A 215 -3.88 -18.96 -5.61
C LEU A 215 -2.38 -18.93 -5.30
N ARG A 216 -1.79 -17.81 -5.61
CA ARG A 216 -0.41 -17.41 -5.25
C ARG A 216 -0.41 -16.40 -4.12
N VAL A 217 -1.45 -15.59 -4.04
CA VAL A 217 -1.58 -14.52 -3.06
C VAL A 217 -2.95 -14.62 -2.39
N ILE A 218 -2.94 -14.68 -1.06
CA ILE A 218 -4.15 -14.64 -0.23
C ILE A 218 -3.98 -13.52 0.79
N ASN A 219 -4.95 -12.62 0.82
CA ASN A 219 -5.04 -11.59 1.84
C ASN A 219 -6.42 -11.65 2.52
N LEU A 220 -6.40 -11.84 3.83
CA LEU A 220 -7.58 -11.98 4.69
C LEU A 220 -7.59 -10.84 5.73
N TYR A 221 -7.42 -9.61 5.30
CA TYR A 221 -7.25 -8.46 6.17
C TYR A 221 -8.49 -8.17 7.02
N GLY A 222 -8.31 -8.08 8.34
CA GLY A 222 -9.32 -7.60 9.28
C GLY A 222 -10.58 -8.46 9.39
N ILE A 223 -10.47 -9.77 9.18
CA ILE A 223 -11.62 -10.68 9.20
C ILE A 223 -11.66 -11.42 10.54
N ASN A 224 -12.66 -11.10 11.37
CA ASN A 224 -12.76 -11.56 12.74
C ASN A 224 -13.01 -13.07 12.90
N PHE A 225 -13.58 -13.77 11.92
CA PHE A 225 -13.83 -15.21 11.99
C PHE A 225 -12.65 -16.06 11.54
N ILE A 226 -11.63 -15.48 10.89
CA ILE A 226 -10.45 -16.22 10.39
C ILE A 226 -9.57 -16.67 11.57
N ASP A 227 -9.30 -17.98 11.61
CA ASP A 227 -8.42 -18.65 12.56
C ASP A 227 -7.40 -19.57 11.88
N ASP A 228 -6.64 -20.32 12.67
CA ASP A 228 -5.61 -21.24 12.16
C ASP A 228 -6.17 -22.36 11.28
N SER A 229 -7.42 -22.81 11.50
CA SER A 229 -8.05 -23.85 10.66
C SER A 229 -8.28 -23.39 9.23
N HIS A 230 -8.59 -22.12 9.04
CA HIS A 230 -8.74 -21.50 7.73
C HIS A 230 -7.41 -21.41 6.99
N ILE A 231 -6.32 -21.08 7.70
CA ILE A 231 -4.96 -21.08 7.13
C ILE A 231 -4.55 -22.50 6.72
N ASP A 232 -4.80 -23.50 7.57
CA ASP A 232 -4.57 -24.90 7.24
C ASP A 232 -5.37 -25.32 6.00
N ALA A 233 -6.62 -24.89 5.92
CA ALA A 233 -7.48 -25.14 4.79
C ALA A 233 -6.89 -24.62 3.48
N PHE A 234 -6.46 -23.36 3.42
CA PHE A 234 -5.83 -22.80 2.22
C PHE A 234 -4.49 -23.49 1.91
N SER A 235 -3.62 -23.70 2.90
CA SER A 235 -2.32 -24.33 2.70
C SER A 235 -2.42 -25.76 2.15
N SER A 236 -3.49 -26.48 2.47
CA SER A 236 -3.72 -27.83 1.99
C SER A 236 -4.10 -27.90 0.51
N ASN A 237 -4.60 -26.81 -0.09
CA ASN A 237 -5.09 -26.79 -1.46
C ASN A 237 -4.27 -25.89 -2.38
N CYS A 238 -3.77 -24.75 -1.87
CA CYS A 238 -3.07 -23.74 -2.67
C CYS A 238 -1.55 -23.97 -2.66
N ILE A 239 -1.07 -24.98 -3.36
CA ILE A 239 0.36 -25.37 -3.38
C ILE A 239 1.29 -24.34 -4.04
N GLN A 240 0.74 -23.37 -4.77
CA GLN A 240 1.46 -22.30 -5.43
C GLN A 240 1.62 -21.03 -4.56
N LEU A 241 1.20 -21.08 -3.30
CA LEU A 241 1.13 -19.93 -2.42
C LEU A 241 2.50 -19.27 -2.23
N GLU A 242 2.60 -18.00 -2.59
CA GLU A 242 3.80 -17.16 -2.47
C GLU A 242 3.63 -16.08 -1.38
N CYS A 243 2.40 -15.63 -1.13
CA CYS A 243 2.10 -14.61 -0.14
C CYS A 243 0.83 -14.98 0.64
N LEU A 244 0.92 -14.90 1.97
CA LEU A 244 -0.19 -14.98 2.90
C LEU A 244 -0.21 -13.74 3.79
N ALA A 245 -1.31 -13.03 3.80
CA ALA A 245 -1.55 -11.91 4.71
C ALA A 245 -2.81 -12.18 5.53
N VAL A 246 -2.68 -12.12 6.84
CA VAL A 246 -3.76 -12.31 7.82
C VAL A 246 -3.77 -11.19 8.86
N ASN A 247 -3.41 -9.98 8.41
CA ASN A 247 -3.32 -8.81 9.28
C ASN A 247 -4.66 -8.54 9.98
N PHE A 248 -4.61 -8.31 11.27
CA PHE A 248 -5.76 -8.05 12.14
C PHE A 248 -6.79 -9.20 12.24
N CYS A 249 -6.36 -10.44 11.93
CA CYS A 249 -7.16 -11.62 12.22
C CYS A 249 -6.84 -12.11 13.64
N ASN A 250 -7.57 -11.63 14.62
CA ASN A 250 -7.27 -11.80 16.07
C ASN A 250 -7.35 -13.25 16.55
N LYS A 251 -8.01 -14.16 15.82
CA LYS A 251 -8.09 -15.58 16.17
C LYS A 251 -6.92 -16.42 15.63
N VAL A 252 -6.02 -15.81 14.86
CA VAL A 252 -4.83 -16.51 14.34
C VAL A 252 -3.76 -16.54 15.42
N THR A 253 -3.42 -17.74 15.86
CA THR A 253 -2.42 -17.99 16.93
C THR A 253 -1.07 -18.48 16.41
N GLY A 254 -1.02 -18.91 15.16
CA GLY A 254 0.16 -19.49 14.54
C GLY A 254 0.27 -21.03 14.68
N ALA A 255 -0.73 -21.71 15.26
CA ALA A 255 -0.71 -23.16 15.48
C ALA A 255 -0.47 -23.97 14.21
N THR A 256 -0.83 -23.43 13.05
CA THR A 256 -0.68 -24.11 11.75
C THR A 256 0.53 -23.65 10.94
N LEU A 257 1.34 -22.72 11.44
CA LEU A 257 2.52 -22.18 10.71
C LEU A 257 3.51 -23.27 10.31
N LYS A 258 3.80 -24.22 11.20
CA LYS A 258 4.68 -25.35 10.87
C LYS A 258 4.18 -26.12 9.65
N THR A 259 2.90 -26.45 9.63
CA THR A 259 2.24 -27.17 8.52
C THR A 259 2.20 -26.31 7.26
N LEU A 260 1.92 -25.03 7.37
CA LEU A 260 1.93 -24.06 6.28
C LEU A 260 3.30 -24.08 5.55
N PHE A 261 4.42 -23.95 6.27
CA PHE A 261 5.75 -23.95 5.66
C PHE A 261 6.19 -25.34 5.15
N GLN A 262 5.64 -26.41 5.69
CA GLN A 262 5.87 -27.75 5.17
C GLN A 262 5.20 -27.96 3.80
N ARG A 263 4.00 -27.38 3.58
CA ARG A 263 3.22 -27.51 2.35
C ARG A 263 3.56 -26.43 1.31
N SER A 264 3.63 -25.17 1.75
CA SER A 264 3.82 -24.00 0.88
C SER A 264 5.29 -23.65 0.69
N LYS A 265 6.03 -24.45 -0.09
CA LYS A 265 7.47 -24.29 -0.33
C LYS A 265 7.86 -23.02 -1.11
N ARG A 266 6.88 -22.31 -1.69
CA ARG A 266 7.07 -21.08 -2.44
C ARG A 266 6.76 -19.82 -1.62
N LEU A 267 6.37 -19.97 -0.35
CA LEU A 267 5.97 -18.84 0.49
C LEU A 267 7.16 -17.90 0.75
N LYS A 268 7.06 -16.69 0.25
CA LYS A 268 8.07 -15.62 0.34
C LYS A 268 7.62 -14.46 1.22
N CYS A 269 6.31 -14.28 1.39
CA CYS A 269 5.72 -13.16 2.10
C CYS A 269 4.70 -13.69 3.12
N LEU A 270 4.86 -13.28 4.39
CA LEU A 270 3.97 -13.63 5.49
C LEU A 270 3.68 -12.36 6.32
N LEU A 271 2.43 -11.90 6.29
CA LEU A 271 2.00 -10.69 6.98
C LEU A 271 0.97 -11.06 8.05
N MET A 272 1.33 -10.85 9.31
CA MET A 272 0.56 -11.26 10.50
C MET A 272 0.43 -10.13 11.52
N ASN A 273 0.39 -8.88 11.05
CA ASN A 273 0.25 -7.71 11.90
C ASN A 273 -1.02 -7.78 12.76
N GLY A 274 -0.90 -7.55 14.06
CA GLY A 274 -2.05 -7.50 14.97
C GLY A 274 -2.79 -8.82 15.13
N THR A 275 -2.09 -9.95 14.97
CA THR A 275 -2.61 -11.29 15.27
C THR A 275 -2.22 -11.72 16.67
N SER A 276 -2.85 -12.78 17.21
CA SER A 276 -2.60 -13.31 18.56
C SER A 276 -1.55 -14.44 18.55
N LEU A 277 -0.42 -14.24 17.85
CA LEU A 277 0.63 -15.24 17.75
C LEU A 277 1.14 -15.71 19.11
N GLN A 278 1.33 -17.02 19.25
CA GLN A 278 1.91 -17.64 20.44
C GLN A 278 3.34 -18.09 20.15
N SER A 279 4.27 -17.72 21.02
CA SER A 279 5.71 -17.98 20.84
C SER A 279 6.02 -19.47 20.65
N GLU A 280 5.32 -20.37 21.34
CA GLU A 280 5.51 -21.83 21.24
C GLU A 280 5.25 -22.37 19.82
N TYR A 281 4.22 -21.87 19.15
CA TYR A 281 3.89 -22.30 17.78
C TYR A 281 4.87 -21.71 16.76
N VAL A 282 5.29 -20.48 16.96
CA VAL A 282 6.27 -19.81 16.09
C VAL A 282 7.64 -20.48 16.18
N MET A 283 8.09 -20.88 17.40
CA MET A 283 9.34 -21.59 17.62
C MET A 283 9.33 -23.02 17.05
N ALA A 284 8.15 -23.63 16.88
CA ALA A 284 8.04 -24.97 16.29
C ALA A 284 8.30 -24.99 14.77
N VAL A 285 8.43 -23.83 14.11
CA VAL A 285 8.68 -23.73 12.66
C VAL A 285 10.16 -23.97 12.34
N GLU A 286 10.41 -24.68 11.24
CA GLU A 286 11.76 -24.89 10.71
C GLU A 286 12.20 -23.68 9.84
N TRP A 287 12.46 -22.53 10.46
CA TRP A 287 12.76 -21.26 9.79
C TRP A 287 13.95 -21.32 8.85
N ASP A 288 14.94 -22.12 9.16
CA ASP A 288 16.15 -22.38 8.35
C ASP A 288 15.87 -23.02 6.98
N LYS A 289 14.72 -23.68 6.84
CA LYS A 289 14.28 -24.30 5.58
C LYS A 289 13.36 -23.40 4.75
N THR A 290 13.08 -22.19 5.22
CA THR A 290 12.17 -21.28 4.52
C THR A 290 12.91 -20.42 3.49
N ILE A 291 12.16 -19.92 2.50
CA ILE A 291 12.63 -18.93 1.51
C ILE A 291 11.99 -17.56 1.76
N LEU A 292 11.57 -17.31 3.00
CA LEU A 292 10.82 -16.12 3.39
C LEU A 292 11.66 -14.86 3.18
N GLN A 293 11.10 -13.89 2.48
CA GLN A 293 11.72 -12.60 2.16
C GLN A 293 11.04 -11.43 2.85
N GLU A 294 9.75 -11.55 3.14
CA GLU A 294 8.94 -10.52 3.78
C GLU A 294 8.22 -11.09 5.00
N LEU A 295 8.36 -10.40 6.12
CA LEU A 295 7.73 -10.76 7.38
C LEU A 295 7.20 -9.50 8.07
N ASP A 296 5.91 -9.49 8.38
CA ASP A 296 5.28 -8.50 9.25
C ASP A 296 4.66 -9.21 10.45
N ILE A 297 5.22 -8.94 11.63
CA ILE A 297 4.75 -9.42 12.92
C ILE A 297 4.44 -8.26 13.87
N THR A 298 4.24 -7.07 13.31
CA THR A 298 3.94 -5.86 14.09
C THR A 298 2.74 -6.08 15.00
N ALA A 299 2.79 -5.51 16.20
CA ALA A 299 1.71 -5.59 17.20
C ALA A 299 1.31 -7.03 17.55
N THR A 300 2.29 -7.93 17.66
CA THR A 300 2.14 -9.28 18.21
C THR A 300 2.83 -9.38 19.57
N ASP A 301 2.43 -10.37 20.39
CA ASP A 301 2.99 -10.56 21.74
C ASP A 301 4.02 -11.69 21.76
N LEU A 302 5.04 -11.60 20.90
CA LEU A 302 6.11 -12.59 20.84
C LEU A 302 7.21 -12.30 21.87
N SER A 303 7.70 -13.35 22.51
CA SER A 303 8.81 -13.25 23.47
C SER A 303 10.14 -12.98 22.79
N SER A 304 11.10 -12.38 23.52
CA SER A 304 12.46 -12.16 23.02
C SER A 304 13.16 -13.43 22.55
N GLU A 305 12.95 -14.54 23.25
CA GLU A 305 13.52 -15.85 22.91
C GLU A 305 12.96 -16.35 21.56
N CYS A 306 11.66 -16.22 21.36
CA CYS A 306 11.00 -16.56 20.11
C CYS A 306 11.53 -15.72 18.94
N LEU A 307 11.68 -14.42 19.13
CA LEU A 307 12.19 -13.49 18.11
C LEU A 307 13.66 -13.81 17.77
N ILE A 308 14.48 -14.15 18.76
CA ILE A 308 15.86 -14.58 18.53
C ILE A 308 15.88 -15.87 17.71
N ASP A 309 15.16 -16.92 18.13
CA ASP A 309 15.10 -18.19 17.38
C ASP A 309 14.68 -17.97 15.93
N MET A 310 13.60 -17.25 15.72
CA MET A 310 13.05 -17.00 14.39
C MET A 310 14.01 -16.18 13.50
N LEU A 311 14.43 -14.99 13.94
CA LEU A 311 15.22 -14.06 13.11
C LEU A 311 16.64 -14.58 12.83
N THR A 312 17.25 -15.29 13.77
CA THR A 312 18.59 -15.88 13.54
C THR A 312 18.56 -17.06 12.58
N ARG A 313 17.40 -17.68 12.35
CA ARG A 313 17.25 -18.86 11.47
C ARG A 313 16.69 -18.54 10.09
N ILE A 314 15.99 -17.42 9.88
CA ILE A 314 15.50 -17.04 8.54
C ILE A 314 16.67 -16.55 7.66
N PRO A 315 17.01 -17.25 6.55
CA PRO A 315 18.26 -16.97 5.83
C PRO A 315 18.18 -15.82 4.84
N SER A 316 16.97 -15.43 4.37
CA SER A 316 16.81 -14.58 3.18
C SER A 316 15.86 -13.39 3.37
N LEU A 317 15.69 -12.92 4.60
CA LEU A 317 14.80 -11.83 4.91
C LEU A 317 15.27 -10.50 4.29
N LYS A 318 14.37 -9.86 3.55
CA LYS A 318 14.60 -8.56 2.90
C LYS A 318 13.78 -7.44 3.53
N PHE A 319 12.58 -7.75 4.01
CA PHE A 319 11.63 -6.81 4.56
C PHE A 319 11.15 -7.33 5.92
N LEU A 320 11.46 -6.60 6.98
CA LEU A 320 10.98 -6.90 8.33
C LEU A 320 10.17 -5.72 8.86
N SER A 321 8.97 -6.01 9.32
CA SER A 321 8.18 -5.15 10.20
C SER A 321 7.93 -5.89 11.50
N ALA A 322 8.45 -5.33 12.60
CA ALA A 322 8.39 -5.89 13.94
C ALA A 322 8.18 -4.78 14.99
N GLY A 323 7.45 -3.74 14.61
CA GLY A 323 7.08 -2.64 15.50
C GLY A 323 6.05 -3.05 16.54
N GLN A 324 5.97 -2.31 17.64
CA GLN A 324 4.98 -2.51 18.71
C GLN A 324 5.03 -3.92 19.34
N ILE A 325 6.23 -4.49 19.48
CA ILE A 325 6.44 -5.80 20.12
C ILE A 325 7.29 -5.58 21.36
N ASN A 326 6.71 -5.82 22.54
CA ASN A 326 7.41 -5.67 23.82
C ASN A 326 8.65 -6.57 23.93
N GLY A 327 8.64 -7.74 23.30
CA GLY A 327 9.75 -8.68 23.27
C GLY A 327 10.91 -8.24 22.37
N PHE A 328 10.74 -7.25 21.47
CA PHE A 328 11.79 -6.79 20.57
C PHE A 328 12.73 -5.79 21.27
N ASN A 329 13.87 -6.25 21.68
CA ASN A 329 14.82 -5.50 22.49
C ASN A 329 16.26 -5.62 21.95
N ASP A 330 17.22 -4.98 22.64
CA ASP A 330 18.64 -4.96 22.26
C ASP A 330 19.25 -6.37 22.08
N SER A 331 18.83 -7.36 22.90
CA SER A 331 19.34 -8.71 22.80
C SER A 331 18.91 -9.42 21.51
N VAL A 332 17.68 -9.16 21.05
CA VAL A 332 17.15 -9.68 19.78
C VAL A 332 17.95 -9.12 18.60
N LEU A 333 18.12 -7.81 18.56
CA LEU A 333 18.84 -7.16 17.46
C LEU A 333 20.31 -7.55 17.43
N LYS A 334 20.93 -7.71 18.61
CA LYS A 334 22.31 -8.19 18.75
C LYS A 334 22.46 -9.62 18.23
N ALA A 335 21.64 -10.56 18.68
CA ALA A 335 21.67 -11.94 18.24
C ALA A 335 21.46 -12.07 16.72
N TRP A 336 20.51 -11.29 16.18
CA TRP A 336 20.27 -11.26 14.75
C TRP A 336 21.46 -10.73 13.95
N MET A 337 22.14 -9.67 14.44
CA MET A 337 23.39 -9.20 13.82
C MET A 337 24.51 -10.25 13.83
N GLU A 338 24.64 -10.97 14.94
CA GLU A 338 25.67 -12.02 15.12
C GLU A 338 25.42 -13.21 14.19
N SER A 339 24.17 -13.59 13.94
CA SER A 339 23.82 -14.65 12.97
C SER A 339 24.22 -14.31 11.53
N GLY A 340 24.32 -13.03 11.19
CA GLY A 340 24.65 -12.56 9.84
C GLY A 340 23.49 -12.63 8.83
N ASN A 341 22.28 -13.01 9.24
CA ASN A 341 21.10 -13.12 8.38
C ASN A 341 20.44 -11.76 8.02
N CYS A 342 20.98 -10.66 8.58
CA CYS A 342 20.57 -9.29 8.22
C CYS A 342 21.13 -8.78 6.88
N LYS A 343 22.04 -9.51 6.23
CA LYS A 343 22.81 -9.03 5.06
C LYS A 343 21.94 -8.68 3.85
N SER A 344 20.77 -9.28 3.73
CA SER A 344 19.86 -9.07 2.60
C SER A 344 18.78 -8.03 2.89
N LEU A 345 18.78 -7.42 4.09
CA LEU A 345 17.71 -6.54 4.53
C LEU A 345 17.67 -5.25 3.72
N LEU A 346 16.49 -4.93 3.20
CA LEU A 346 16.19 -3.73 2.42
C LEU A 346 15.20 -2.79 3.13
N SER A 347 14.39 -3.31 4.03
CA SER A 347 13.43 -2.55 4.82
C SER A 347 13.42 -3.02 6.26
N LEU A 348 13.48 -2.06 7.17
CA LEU A 348 13.36 -2.27 8.60
C LEU A 348 12.32 -1.32 9.18
N ASP A 349 11.32 -1.89 9.80
CA ASP A 349 10.29 -1.16 10.53
C ASP A 349 10.25 -1.67 11.98
N LEU A 350 10.62 -0.79 12.90
CA LEU A 350 10.62 -1.00 14.35
C LEU A 350 9.81 0.11 15.04
N ASP A 351 8.71 0.56 14.40
CA ASP A 351 7.83 1.59 14.96
C ASP A 351 7.39 1.24 16.38
N ALA A 352 7.50 2.19 17.30
CA ALA A 352 7.13 2.04 18.71
C ALA A 352 7.76 0.81 19.43
N SER A 353 9.04 0.54 19.14
CA SER A 353 9.85 -0.50 19.82
C SER A 353 10.67 0.13 20.95
N ASP A 354 10.03 0.45 22.07
CA ASP A 354 10.62 1.24 23.16
C ASP A 354 11.77 0.55 23.92
N ASN A 355 11.97 -0.76 23.72
CA ASN A 355 13.02 -1.54 24.38
C ASN A 355 14.37 -1.57 23.60
N LEU A 356 14.54 -0.67 22.63
CA LEU A 356 15.76 -0.54 21.83
C LEU A 356 16.55 0.73 22.22
N SER A 357 17.88 0.55 22.38
CA SER A 357 18.78 1.66 22.67
C SER A 357 19.39 2.28 21.41
N ASP A 358 19.78 3.56 21.50
CA ASP A 358 20.52 4.27 20.44
C ASP A 358 21.81 3.52 20.05
N GLU A 359 22.47 2.91 21.03
CA GLU A 359 23.74 2.22 20.82
C GLU A 359 23.58 1.00 19.89
N ILE A 360 22.58 0.15 20.14
CA ILE A 360 22.37 -1.04 19.31
C ILE A 360 21.85 -0.68 17.92
N LEU A 361 20.94 0.30 17.84
CA LEU A 361 20.42 0.81 16.57
C LEU A 361 21.51 1.44 15.73
N SER A 362 22.38 2.27 16.34
CA SER A 362 23.55 2.84 15.64
C SER A 362 24.48 1.77 15.11
N LYS A 363 24.80 0.73 15.90
CA LYS A 363 25.63 -0.40 15.47
C LYS A 363 24.99 -1.15 14.31
N PHE A 364 23.70 -1.43 14.41
CA PHE A 364 22.94 -2.14 13.37
C PHE A 364 22.95 -1.36 12.05
N ILE A 365 22.56 -0.09 12.08
CA ILE A 365 22.49 0.76 10.89
C ILE A 365 23.88 1.01 10.30
N THR A 366 24.91 1.18 11.14
CA THR A 366 26.30 1.32 10.65
C THR A 366 26.72 0.10 9.84
N ARG A 367 26.31 -1.10 10.24
CA ARG A 367 26.70 -2.34 9.58
C ARG A 367 25.85 -2.67 8.35
N TYR A 368 24.53 -2.40 8.39
CA TYR A 368 23.59 -2.86 7.38
C TYR A 368 22.79 -1.74 6.70
N GLY A 369 22.88 -0.50 7.20
CA GLY A 369 22.04 0.63 6.75
C GLY A 369 22.29 1.08 5.31
N GLY A 370 23.49 0.87 4.77
CA GLY A 370 23.84 1.37 3.43
C GLY A 370 22.97 0.84 2.29
N GLN A 371 22.36 -0.32 2.47
CA GLN A 371 21.44 -0.93 1.50
C GLN A 371 19.96 -0.71 1.81
N LEU A 372 19.61 -0.23 3.01
CA LEU A 372 18.22 -0.03 3.41
C LEU A 372 17.53 0.98 2.49
N GLN A 373 16.41 0.57 1.95
CA GLN A 373 15.50 1.41 1.16
C GLN A 373 14.40 2.02 2.03
N ALA A 374 14.03 1.37 3.13
CA ALA A 374 13.12 1.92 4.13
C ALA A 374 13.70 1.75 5.54
N CYS A 375 13.62 2.82 6.33
CA CYS A 375 14.01 2.84 7.72
C CYS A 375 12.92 3.57 8.51
N ILE A 376 12.20 2.81 9.33
CA ILE A 376 11.11 3.30 10.16
C ILE A 376 11.51 3.05 11.62
N LEU A 377 11.86 4.14 12.31
CA LEU A 377 12.27 4.17 13.71
C LEU A 377 11.51 5.29 14.43
N SER A 378 10.20 5.30 14.27
CA SER A 378 9.31 6.28 14.89
C SER A 378 8.63 5.72 16.13
N GLY A 379 7.94 6.55 16.90
CA GLY A 379 7.16 6.12 18.05
C GLY A 379 7.99 5.67 19.27
N MET A 380 9.31 5.80 19.25
CA MET A 380 10.21 5.39 20.33
C MET A 380 10.61 6.60 21.18
N ALA A 381 10.05 6.70 22.39
CA ALA A 381 10.25 7.87 23.27
C ALA A 381 11.68 8.00 23.81
N HIS A 382 12.41 6.90 23.94
CA HIS A 382 13.75 6.85 24.53
C HIS A 382 14.88 7.13 23.52
N ILE A 383 14.60 7.07 22.22
CA ILE A 383 15.60 7.33 21.18
C ILE A 383 15.95 8.82 21.14
N THR A 384 17.24 9.10 21.10
CA THR A 384 17.73 10.48 21.04
C THR A 384 17.79 10.99 19.60
N ASP A 385 17.63 12.31 19.43
CA ASP A 385 17.74 12.94 18.10
C ASP A 385 19.16 12.82 17.53
N GLN A 386 20.18 12.62 18.40
CA GLN A 386 21.55 12.42 18.01
C GLN A 386 21.76 11.11 17.20
N LEU A 387 20.94 10.09 17.46
CA LEU A 387 20.95 8.88 16.67
C LEU A 387 20.78 9.19 15.17
N TRP A 388 19.78 10.04 14.84
CA TRP A 388 19.50 10.39 13.45
C TRP A 388 20.68 11.06 12.75
N MET A 389 21.39 11.97 13.44
CA MET A 389 22.57 12.61 12.88
C MET A 389 23.72 11.63 12.64
N THR A 390 23.77 10.56 13.43
CA THR A 390 24.76 9.49 13.28
C THR A 390 24.45 8.54 12.12
N ILE A 391 23.17 8.18 11.93
CA ILE A 391 22.79 7.13 10.96
C ILE A 391 22.44 7.68 9.57
N LEU A 392 21.97 8.92 9.44
CA LEU A 392 21.59 9.51 8.13
C LEU A 392 22.72 9.45 7.10
N PRO A 393 24.01 9.71 7.44
CA PRO A 393 25.11 9.60 6.47
C PRO A 393 25.27 8.19 5.85
N ILE A 394 24.73 7.16 6.52
CA ILE A 394 24.81 5.76 6.11
C ILE A 394 23.63 5.39 5.20
N LEU A 395 22.45 5.97 5.40
CA LEU A 395 21.20 5.64 4.74
C LEU A 395 21.08 6.17 3.29
N LYS A 396 22.15 6.04 2.51
CA LYS A 396 22.25 6.58 1.13
C LYS A 396 21.26 5.96 0.13
N SER A 397 20.75 4.79 0.44
CA SER A 397 19.77 4.08 -0.41
C SER A 397 18.32 4.31 0.01
N ALA A 398 18.08 5.07 1.09
CA ALA A 398 16.76 5.28 1.64
C ALA A 398 15.82 5.94 0.63
N LYS A 399 14.66 5.33 0.46
CA LYS A 399 13.49 5.84 -0.27
C LYS A 399 12.39 6.28 0.69
N ILE A 400 12.30 5.60 1.84
CA ILE A 400 11.34 5.90 2.90
C ILE A 400 12.08 6.09 4.20
N LEU A 401 11.85 7.23 4.85
CA LEU A 401 12.27 7.51 6.22
C LEU A 401 11.07 7.92 7.05
N VAL A 402 10.92 7.30 8.22
CA VAL A 402 9.92 7.68 9.21
C VAL A 402 10.62 7.86 10.55
N MET A 403 10.48 9.04 11.13
CA MET A 403 11.28 9.54 12.25
C MET A 403 10.40 10.24 13.27
N GLY A 404 10.84 10.24 14.52
CA GLY A 404 10.23 11.03 15.57
C GLY A 404 9.22 10.28 16.42
N CYS A 405 8.83 10.90 17.53
CA CYS A 405 7.85 10.39 18.48
C CYS A 405 7.03 11.56 19.04
N HIS A 406 5.70 11.43 19.02
CA HIS A 406 4.79 12.45 19.57
C HIS A 406 4.87 12.58 21.08
N GLU A 407 5.14 11.47 21.78
CA GLU A 407 5.16 11.43 23.25
C GLU A 407 6.42 12.09 23.83
N ARG A 408 7.39 12.43 22.97
CA ARG A 408 8.62 13.04 23.40
C ARG A 408 8.46 14.54 23.63
N LEU A 409 8.63 14.98 24.87
CA LEU A 409 8.43 16.36 25.31
C LEU A 409 9.52 17.35 24.84
N SER A 410 10.68 16.88 24.36
CA SER A 410 11.74 17.76 23.90
C SER A 410 12.49 17.20 22.70
N VAL A 411 12.64 18.03 21.67
CA VAL A 411 13.52 17.79 20.54
C VAL A 411 14.80 18.59 20.77
N ASN A 412 15.94 17.91 20.89
CA ASN A 412 17.23 18.56 21.12
C ASN A 412 17.88 19.08 19.83
N ILE A 413 17.48 18.55 18.70
CA ILE A 413 18.00 18.93 17.39
C ILE A 413 17.07 19.93 16.71
N HIS A 414 17.67 20.95 16.12
CA HIS A 414 16.97 21.87 15.27
C HIS A 414 16.55 21.15 13.97
N VAL A 415 15.28 21.22 13.59
CA VAL A 415 14.75 20.51 12.42
C VAL A 415 15.47 20.88 11.11
N ASP A 416 16.01 22.09 11.02
CA ASP A 416 16.78 22.53 9.85
C ASP A 416 18.04 21.72 9.65
N GLN A 417 18.75 21.36 10.74
CA GLN A 417 19.96 20.51 10.69
C GLN A 417 19.60 19.12 10.19
N LEU A 418 18.46 18.59 10.65
CA LEU A 418 17.96 17.30 10.22
C LEU A 418 17.59 17.31 8.73
N MET A 419 16.89 18.35 8.26
CA MET A 419 16.52 18.49 6.85
C MET A 419 17.74 18.63 5.94
N ASP A 420 18.76 19.39 6.37
CA ASP A 420 20.04 19.51 5.66
C ASP A 420 20.77 18.15 5.57
N ALA A 421 20.78 17.39 6.68
CA ALA A 421 21.38 16.05 6.72
C ALA A 421 20.64 15.06 5.79
N ILE A 422 19.30 15.07 5.80
CA ILE A 422 18.47 14.26 4.91
C ILE A 422 18.73 14.64 3.44
N ALA A 423 18.68 15.93 3.12
CA ALA A 423 18.89 16.43 1.76
C ALA A 423 20.28 16.06 1.21
N THR A 424 21.28 16.05 2.08
CA THR A 424 22.67 15.76 1.70
C THR A 424 22.91 14.26 1.52
N ASN A 425 22.32 13.42 2.37
CA ASN A 425 22.66 12.01 2.46
C ASN A 425 21.63 11.07 1.78
N CYS A 426 20.37 11.49 1.61
CA CYS A 426 19.29 10.64 1.13
C CYS A 426 18.69 11.12 -0.20
N PRO A 427 19.46 11.19 -1.32
CA PRO A 427 18.99 11.76 -2.59
C PRO A 427 17.94 10.90 -3.31
N LYS A 428 17.76 9.64 -2.88
CA LYS A 428 16.78 8.71 -3.46
C LYS A 428 15.42 8.76 -2.76
N LEU A 429 15.25 9.64 -1.78
CA LEU A 429 14.07 9.70 -0.93
C LEU A 429 12.80 9.95 -1.75
N GLU A 430 11.79 9.13 -1.52
CA GLU A 430 10.46 9.19 -2.15
C GLU A 430 9.38 9.57 -1.13
N ARG A 431 9.57 9.19 0.15
CA ARG A 431 8.67 9.49 1.25
C ARG A 431 9.44 9.85 2.52
N LEU A 432 9.02 10.94 3.17
CA LEU A 432 9.55 11.40 4.45
C LEU A 432 8.38 11.62 5.42
N GLU A 433 8.46 11.02 6.60
CA GLU A 433 7.54 11.30 7.69
C GLU A 433 8.29 11.79 8.92
N LEU A 434 7.83 12.90 9.47
CA LEU A 434 8.33 13.49 10.71
C LEU A 434 7.20 13.49 11.74
N ARG A 435 7.32 12.61 12.74
CA ARG A 435 6.28 12.35 13.74
C ARG A 435 6.56 12.99 15.10
N TRP A 436 7.31 14.08 15.14
CA TRP A 436 7.47 14.86 16.37
C TRP A 436 6.25 15.72 16.64
N ASP A 437 6.03 16.01 17.93
CA ASP A 437 5.04 17.00 18.34
C ASP A 437 5.37 18.37 17.71
N PRO A 438 4.46 19.00 16.97
CA PRO A 438 4.70 20.26 16.28
C PRO A 438 4.99 21.42 17.22
N GLU A 439 4.48 21.40 18.45
CA GLU A 439 4.72 22.43 19.46
C GLU A 439 6.16 22.41 19.99
N ASN A 440 6.81 21.25 19.93
CA ASN A 440 8.17 21.05 20.42
C ASN A 440 9.23 21.14 19.30
N LEU A 441 8.84 21.27 18.04
CA LEU A 441 9.78 21.39 16.93
C LEU A 441 10.52 22.73 16.98
N ARG A 442 11.85 22.69 17.00
CA ARG A 442 12.71 23.87 16.89
C ARG A 442 13.05 24.15 15.43
N PHE A 443 12.62 25.29 14.95
CA PHE A 443 12.92 25.78 13.61
C PHE A 443 13.11 27.29 13.62
N SER A 444 13.72 27.85 12.57
CA SER A 444 14.04 29.28 12.46
C SER A 444 13.41 29.91 11.22
N ASP A 445 13.49 31.20 11.10
CA ASP A 445 13.10 31.95 9.90
C ASP A 445 13.95 31.55 8.67
N LYS A 446 15.07 30.85 8.89
CA LYS A 446 15.95 30.31 7.82
C LYS A 446 15.55 28.91 7.38
N SER A 447 14.57 28.30 7.99
CA SER A 447 14.09 26.93 7.68
C SER A 447 13.70 26.78 6.22
N GLN A 448 13.26 27.84 5.56
CA GLN A 448 12.98 27.86 4.14
C GLN A 448 14.19 27.41 3.29
N LYS A 449 15.41 27.76 3.69
CA LYS A 449 16.63 27.33 2.97
C LYS A 449 16.86 25.82 3.07
N ALA A 450 16.64 25.24 4.26
CA ALA A 450 16.78 23.81 4.47
C ALA A 450 15.71 23.02 3.69
N ILE A 451 14.47 23.53 3.68
CA ILE A 451 13.37 22.97 2.90
C ILE A 451 13.65 23.06 1.38
N ASP A 452 14.15 24.21 0.92
CA ASP A 452 14.57 24.38 -0.48
C ASP A 452 15.71 23.44 -0.86
N LEU A 453 16.68 23.22 0.03
CA LEU A 453 17.76 22.27 -0.20
C LEU A 453 17.21 20.83 -0.34
N LEU A 454 16.30 20.43 0.54
CA LEU A 454 15.63 19.14 0.44
C LEU A 454 14.90 19.01 -0.90
N ARG A 455 14.16 20.05 -1.30
CA ARG A 455 13.43 20.08 -2.56
C ARG A 455 14.35 19.93 -3.77
N VAL A 456 15.51 20.56 -3.76
CA VAL A 456 16.47 20.53 -4.86
C VAL A 456 17.25 19.22 -4.92
N LYS A 457 17.60 18.65 -3.78
CA LYS A 457 18.41 17.41 -3.70
C LYS A 457 17.59 16.14 -3.80
N CYS A 458 16.41 16.10 -3.17
CA CYS A 458 15.54 14.92 -3.18
C CYS A 458 14.50 15.01 -4.31
N LEU A 459 14.96 14.88 -5.55
CA LEU A 459 14.11 15.03 -6.74
C LEU A 459 13.00 14.00 -6.87
N LYS A 460 13.14 12.84 -6.20
CA LYS A 460 12.15 11.75 -6.21
C LYS A 460 11.12 11.86 -5.10
N LEU A 461 11.22 12.86 -4.21
CA LEU A 461 10.31 13.01 -3.08
C LEU A 461 8.89 13.29 -3.57
N ARG A 462 7.98 12.37 -3.27
CA ARG A 462 6.57 12.40 -3.69
C ARG A 462 5.61 12.68 -2.55
N CYS A 463 6.00 12.31 -1.33
CA CYS A 463 5.14 12.45 -0.17
C CYS A 463 5.95 12.91 1.04
N MET A 464 5.43 13.94 1.72
CA MET A 464 5.88 14.34 3.05
C MET A 464 4.69 14.26 4.00
N VAL A 465 4.92 13.72 5.20
CA VAL A 465 3.93 13.68 6.27
C VAL A 465 4.53 14.37 7.49
N LEU A 466 3.84 15.36 8.00
CA LEU A 466 4.22 16.11 9.20
C LEU A 466 2.97 16.33 10.05
N SER A 467 3.16 16.44 11.36
CA SER A 467 2.06 16.85 12.23
C SER A 467 1.62 18.28 11.94
N ASP A 468 0.32 18.54 12.05
CA ASP A 468 -0.27 19.84 11.77
C ASP A 468 0.33 20.92 12.69
N GLY A 469 0.72 22.06 12.13
CA GLY A 469 1.36 23.13 12.86
C GLY A 469 2.13 24.11 11.97
N ARG A 470 2.81 25.08 12.58
CA ARG A 470 3.56 26.13 11.86
C ARG A 470 4.59 25.58 10.88
N TYR A 471 5.29 24.52 11.25
CA TYR A 471 6.31 23.93 10.38
C TYR A 471 5.67 23.21 9.18
N TYR A 472 4.54 22.54 9.40
CA TYR A 472 3.75 21.94 8.32
C TYR A 472 3.33 22.98 7.27
N GLU A 473 2.78 24.12 7.69
CA GLU A 473 2.37 25.18 6.78
C GLU A 473 3.55 25.74 5.98
N LEU A 474 4.71 25.90 6.61
CA LEU A 474 5.94 26.35 5.95
C LEU A 474 6.40 25.36 4.87
N VAL A 475 6.40 24.07 5.18
CA VAL A 475 6.79 23.01 4.24
C VAL A 475 5.77 22.92 3.10
N LYS A 476 4.49 22.93 3.42
CA LYS A 476 3.40 22.87 2.44
C LYS A 476 3.48 24.01 1.42
N ALA A 477 3.62 25.24 1.90
CA ALA A 477 3.75 26.43 1.04
C ALA A 477 4.97 26.34 0.09
N ASN A 478 6.00 25.62 0.49
CA ASN A 478 7.22 25.46 -0.29
C ASN A 478 7.18 24.34 -1.32
N PHE A 479 6.48 23.23 -1.00
CA PHE A 479 6.42 22.03 -1.86
C PHE A 479 5.19 22.00 -2.76
N GLU A 480 4.07 22.60 -2.39
CA GLU A 480 2.86 22.66 -3.23
C GLU A 480 2.98 23.74 -4.31
N ARG A 481 3.95 23.58 -5.19
CA ARG A 481 4.17 24.43 -6.37
C ARG A 481 3.81 23.65 -7.62
N ALA A 482 3.43 24.36 -8.68
CA ALA A 482 2.98 23.77 -9.94
C ALA A 482 4.03 22.86 -10.63
N ASP A 483 5.31 23.07 -10.34
CA ASP A 483 6.45 22.31 -10.88
C ASP A 483 6.79 21.02 -10.09
N ARG A 484 6.04 20.72 -9.04
CA ARG A 484 6.33 19.57 -8.16
C ARG A 484 5.10 18.69 -7.94
N MET A 485 5.35 17.39 -7.96
CA MET A 485 4.35 16.37 -7.65
C MET A 485 4.42 15.89 -6.19
N THR A 486 5.15 16.59 -5.33
CA THR A 486 5.26 16.23 -3.92
C THR A 486 3.99 16.65 -3.20
N VAL A 487 3.33 15.70 -2.56
CA VAL A 487 2.14 15.92 -1.73
C VAL A 487 2.57 16.05 -0.27
N VAL A 488 2.16 17.13 0.40
CA VAL A 488 2.40 17.34 1.83
C VAL A 488 1.11 17.05 2.59
N ARG A 489 1.16 16.17 3.59
CA ARG A 489 -0.01 15.73 4.37
C ARG A 489 0.21 15.97 5.86
N ASN A 490 -0.86 16.23 6.58
CA ASN A 490 -0.86 16.39 8.04
C ASN A 490 -1.39 15.17 8.80
N THR A 491 -1.73 14.10 8.11
CA THR A 491 -2.23 12.88 8.75
C THR A 491 -1.09 11.94 9.10
N THR A 492 -1.00 11.58 10.36
CA THR A 492 0.00 10.67 10.92
C THR A 492 -0.38 9.18 10.78
N CYS A 493 -1.57 8.88 10.22
CA CYS A 493 -2.19 7.56 10.28
C CYS A 493 -1.67 6.54 9.27
N CYS A 494 -0.72 6.89 8.40
CA CYS A 494 -0.24 5.95 7.41
C CYS A 494 0.95 5.17 7.94
N ARG A 495 0.76 3.92 8.35
CA ARG A 495 1.86 2.97 8.48
C ARG A 495 2.57 2.83 7.14
N VAL A 496 3.88 2.90 7.18
CA VAL A 496 4.71 2.87 5.96
C VAL A 496 5.22 1.46 5.68
N SER A 497 5.37 0.64 6.71
CA SER A 497 5.81 -0.74 6.56
C SER A 497 4.93 -1.53 5.57
N PRO A 498 3.59 -1.49 5.66
CA PRO A 498 2.74 -2.10 4.66
C PRO A 498 2.94 -1.55 3.23
N TYR A 499 3.54 -0.37 3.07
CA TYR A 499 3.79 0.19 1.74
C TYR A 499 4.77 -0.65 0.94
N TYR A 500 5.88 -1.09 1.53
CA TYR A 500 6.82 -1.98 0.84
C TYR A 500 6.28 -3.39 0.67
N MET A 501 5.62 -3.90 1.69
CA MET A 501 4.96 -5.20 1.64
C MET A 501 3.88 -5.22 0.56
N ILE A 502 3.03 -4.17 0.50
CA ILE A 502 2.02 -3.99 -0.53
C ILE A 502 2.64 -3.74 -1.90
N GLN A 503 3.78 -3.07 -2.01
CA GLN A 503 4.43 -2.81 -3.29
C GLN A 503 4.96 -4.10 -3.92
N ASN A 504 5.65 -4.93 -3.15
CA ASN A 504 6.07 -6.26 -3.61
C ASN A 504 4.86 -7.13 -4.00
N TYR A 505 3.80 -7.00 -3.26
CA TYR A 505 2.51 -7.61 -3.46
C TYR A 505 1.82 -7.11 -4.74
N ASN A 506 1.87 -5.79 -5.00
CA ASN A 506 1.38 -5.18 -6.23
C ASN A 506 2.21 -5.60 -7.45
N ASP A 507 3.51 -5.78 -7.30
CA ASP A 507 4.36 -6.28 -8.37
C ASP A 507 4.00 -7.71 -8.78
N LEU A 508 3.53 -8.53 -7.83
CA LEU A 508 2.95 -9.86 -8.12
C LEU A 508 1.58 -9.77 -8.82
N ILE A 509 0.85 -8.68 -8.61
CA ILE A 509 -0.51 -8.47 -9.14
C ILE A 509 -0.47 -7.85 -10.54
N PHE A 510 0.38 -6.84 -10.76
CA PHE A 510 0.34 -5.98 -11.94
C PHE A 510 1.40 -6.31 -12.99
N ASN A 511 2.37 -7.18 -12.69
CA ASN A 511 3.34 -7.77 -13.61
C ASN A 511 2.95 -9.20 -13.99
#